data_eebb765d62d5f59cdb95b24a13d7b994
#
_entry.id   eebb765d62d5f59cdb95b24a13d7b994
#
_cell.length_a   1.000
_cell.length_b   1.000
_cell.length_c   1.000
_cell.angle_alpha   90.00
_cell.angle_beta   90.00
_cell.angle_gamma   90.00
#
_symmetry.space_group_name_H-M   'P 1'
#
loop_
_entity.id
_entity.type
_entity.pdbx_description
1 polymer ?
#
loop_
_entity_poly.entity_id
_entity_poly.type
_entity_poly.pdbx_seq_one_letter_code
_entity_poly.pdbx_strand_id
1 'polypeptide(L)'
;MRTVDPALLRPTVRTMPWRAVGAAGTLGLLLAAAPGLMGEGVDGRLALNVLRASAVAFALGAAFLLDDPARHTTAAVPTRRAVRHGLRLLCLAPVAAAWWTAALLLVPEAVRPPAADVTVEAATVLALALSGAALAVHRGDGARPGQAVAGFLLAPAVLGPLLAPGSWALFTTPDDTRWAAAHDRWAVLLCAAVAVGAVCAAEPVRRIGRGRLRSPSGTSGPSRA
;
A
#
# COMPACT_ATOMS: atom_id res chain seq x y z
N MET A 1 -24.46 4.80 11.44
CA MET A 1 -23.57 4.71 10.27
C MET A 1 -23.92 5.83 9.31
N ARG A 2 -23.06 6.84 9.12
CA ARG A 2 -23.30 7.88 8.10
C ARG A 2 -23.02 7.25 6.74
N THR A 3 -24.00 7.20 5.88
CA THR A 3 -23.90 6.76 4.49
C THR A 3 -22.83 7.60 3.79
N VAL A 4 -21.91 6.92 3.11
CA VAL A 4 -20.91 7.60 2.29
C VAL A 4 -21.66 8.30 1.17
N ASP A 5 -21.56 9.63 1.11
CA ASP A 5 -22.23 10.43 0.08
C ASP A 5 -21.60 10.08 -1.29
N PRO A 6 -22.37 9.52 -2.23
CA PRO A 6 -21.86 9.16 -3.56
C PRO A 6 -21.33 10.38 -4.35
N ALA A 7 -21.74 11.58 -3.97
CA ALA A 7 -21.21 12.82 -4.54
C ALA A 7 -19.70 13.00 -4.29
N LEU A 8 -19.13 12.37 -3.23
CA LEU A 8 -17.70 12.45 -2.94
C LEU A 8 -16.85 11.47 -3.77
N LEU A 9 -17.44 10.44 -4.39
CA LEU A 9 -16.70 9.46 -5.18
C LEU A 9 -16.11 10.08 -6.46
N ARG A 10 -16.90 10.87 -7.17
CA ARG A 10 -16.51 11.48 -8.46
C ARG A 10 -15.27 12.39 -8.35
N PRO A 11 -15.20 13.34 -7.39
CA PRO A 11 -14.01 14.15 -7.18
C PRO A 11 -12.81 13.31 -6.71
N THR A 12 -13.03 12.30 -5.85
CA THR A 12 -11.97 11.41 -5.36
C THR A 12 -11.32 10.65 -6.51
N VAL A 13 -12.10 10.04 -7.40
CA VAL A 13 -11.58 9.31 -8.58
C VAL A 13 -10.76 10.23 -9.48
N ARG A 14 -11.18 11.48 -9.69
CA ARG A 14 -10.47 12.44 -10.54
C ARG A 14 -9.13 12.89 -9.98
N THR A 15 -8.97 12.89 -8.66
CA THR A 15 -7.74 13.32 -7.98
C THR A 15 -6.75 12.17 -7.75
N MET A 16 -7.09 10.93 -8.14
CA MET A 16 -6.19 9.79 -8.02
C MET A 16 -5.06 9.86 -9.08
N PRO A 17 -3.84 9.42 -8.73
CA PRO A 17 -2.69 9.40 -9.63
C PRO A 17 -2.77 8.20 -10.60
N TRP A 18 -3.83 8.15 -11.41
CA TRP A 18 -4.10 7.05 -12.35
C TRP A 18 -2.94 6.77 -13.31
N ARG A 19 -2.11 7.78 -13.61
CA ARG A 19 -0.95 7.61 -14.49
C ARG A 19 0.09 6.69 -13.87
N ALA A 20 0.38 6.86 -12.55
CA ALA A 20 1.33 6.00 -11.84
C ALA A 20 0.77 4.57 -11.69
N VAL A 21 -0.48 4.44 -11.26
CA VAL A 21 -1.16 3.15 -11.11
C VAL A 21 -1.29 2.45 -12.48
N GLY A 22 -1.65 3.17 -13.53
CA GLY A 22 -1.77 2.65 -14.89
C GLY A 22 -0.43 2.19 -15.45
N ALA A 23 0.63 3.00 -15.36
CA ALA A 23 1.95 2.63 -15.84
C ALA A 23 2.51 1.40 -15.11
N ALA A 24 2.41 1.38 -13.78
CA ALA A 24 2.84 0.26 -12.95
C ALA A 24 1.97 -1.00 -13.20
N GLY A 25 0.67 -0.82 -13.37
CA GLY A 25 -0.25 -1.89 -13.71
C GLY A 25 0.04 -2.49 -15.08
N THR A 26 0.31 -1.66 -16.08
CA THR A 26 0.70 -2.11 -17.43
C THR A 26 2.02 -2.89 -17.37
N LEU A 27 3.03 -2.38 -16.68
CA LEU A 27 4.29 -3.09 -16.48
C LEU A 27 4.05 -4.46 -15.81
N GLY A 28 3.23 -4.49 -14.76
CA GLY A 28 2.89 -5.73 -14.07
C GLY A 28 2.19 -6.75 -14.99
N LEU A 29 1.22 -6.32 -15.82
CA LEU A 29 0.57 -7.22 -16.78
C LEU A 29 1.53 -7.72 -17.86
N LEU A 30 2.44 -6.87 -18.35
CA LEU A 30 3.47 -7.29 -19.30
C LEU A 30 4.40 -8.34 -18.69
N LEU A 31 4.79 -8.17 -17.43
CA LEU A 31 5.53 -9.18 -16.69
C LEU A 31 4.72 -10.48 -16.57
N ALA A 32 3.47 -10.43 -16.15
CA ALA A 32 2.61 -11.61 -16.01
C ALA A 32 2.37 -12.33 -17.34
N ALA A 33 2.38 -11.62 -18.46
CA ALA A 33 2.24 -12.21 -19.78
C ALA A 33 3.53 -12.88 -20.33
N ALA A 34 4.70 -12.54 -19.76
CA ALA A 34 5.98 -13.02 -20.26
C ALA A 34 6.07 -14.56 -20.34
N PRO A 35 5.61 -15.36 -19.35
CA PRO A 35 5.63 -16.82 -19.46
C PRO A 35 4.85 -17.34 -20.67
N GLY A 36 3.68 -16.77 -20.97
CA GLY A 36 2.89 -17.16 -22.14
C GLY A 36 3.54 -16.81 -23.47
N LEU A 37 4.35 -15.72 -23.51
CA LEU A 37 5.06 -15.30 -24.71
C LEU A 37 6.35 -16.08 -24.97
N MET A 38 6.94 -16.69 -23.93
CA MET A 38 8.19 -17.48 -24.05
C MET A 38 7.96 -18.88 -24.63
N GLY A 39 6.70 -19.35 -24.72
CA GLY A 39 6.36 -20.65 -25.32
C GLY A 39 6.60 -21.85 -24.40
N GLU A 40 6.81 -23.02 -25.03
CA GLU A 40 7.01 -24.28 -24.31
C GLU A 40 8.35 -24.30 -23.55
N GLY A 41 8.35 -24.86 -22.33
CA GLY A 41 9.56 -24.99 -21.48
C GLY A 41 9.70 -23.95 -20.39
N VAL A 42 8.69 -23.12 -20.17
CA VAL A 42 8.69 -22.19 -19.02
C VAL A 42 8.56 -22.98 -17.73
N ASP A 43 9.50 -22.73 -16.79
CA ASP A 43 9.49 -23.32 -15.45
C ASP A 43 8.43 -22.63 -14.57
N GLY A 44 7.72 -23.42 -13.75
CA GLY A 44 6.77 -22.92 -12.76
C GLY A 44 7.37 -21.90 -11.76
N ARG A 45 8.67 -22.02 -11.47
CA ARG A 45 9.42 -21.03 -10.66
C ARG A 45 9.49 -19.68 -11.34
N LEU A 46 9.73 -19.65 -12.65
CA LEU A 46 9.76 -18.39 -13.39
C LEU A 46 8.37 -17.74 -13.37
N ALA A 47 7.32 -18.52 -13.64
CA ALA A 47 5.95 -18.03 -13.60
C ALA A 47 5.57 -17.45 -12.23
N LEU A 48 5.96 -18.13 -11.13
CA LEU A 48 5.75 -17.65 -9.77
C LEU A 48 6.50 -16.33 -9.51
N ASN A 49 7.79 -16.25 -9.86
CA ASN A 49 8.60 -15.06 -9.61
C ASN A 49 8.12 -13.86 -10.43
N VAL A 50 7.65 -14.10 -11.64
CA VAL A 50 7.09 -13.06 -12.50
C VAL A 50 5.76 -12.54 -11.93
N LEU A 51 4.90 -13.40 -11.39
CA LEU A 51 3.69 -12.97 -10.68
C LEU A 51 4.02 -12.15 -9.43
N ARG A 52 5.02 -12.54 -8.66
CA ARG A 52 5.52 -11.77 -7.51
C ARG A 52 6.03 -10.39 -7.94
N ALA A 53 6.85 -10.35 -8.98
CA ALA A 53 7.36 -9.09 -9.55
C ALA A 53 6.22 -8.20 -10.08
N SER A 54 5.22 -8.81 -10.71
CA SER A 54 4.00 -8.15 -11.17
C SER A 54 3.24 -7.50 -10.00
N ALA A 55 3.01 -8.24 -8.91
CA ALA A 55 2.37 -7.72 -7.70
C ALA A 55 3.15 -6.56 -7.08
N VAL A 56 4.48 -6.66 -7.00
CA VAL A 56 5.35 -5.58 -6.51
C VAL A 56 5.25 -4.35 -7.42
N ALA A 57 5.28 -4.52 -8.74
CA ALA A 57 5.14 -3.42 -9.70
C ALA A 57 3.82 -2.66 -9.48
N PHE A 58 2.70 -3.37 -9.37
CA PHE A 58 1.40 -2.75 -9.11
C PHE A 58 1.36 -2.04 -7.75
N ALA A 59 1.87 -2.68 -6.71
CA ALA A 59 1.93 -2.12 -5.35
C ALA A 59 2.76 -0.84 -5.29
N LEU A 60 3.87 -0.76 -6.05
CA LEU A 60 4.67 0.46 -6.20
C LEU A 60 3.85 1.59 -6.81
N GLY A 61 3.07 1.33 -7.87
CA GLY A 61 2.15 2.32 -8.43
C GLY A 61 1.09 2.76 -7.44
N ALA A 62 0.54 1.82 -6.67
CA ALA A 62 -0.45 2.11 -5.63
C ALA A 62 0.13 2.91 -4.45
N ALA A 63 1.43 2.80 -4.15
CA ALA A 63 2.08 3.58 -3.11
C ALA A 63 1.95 5.09 -3.33
N PHE A 64 1.93 5.53 -4.61
CA PHE A 64 1.72 6.93 -4.98
C PHE A 64 0.27 7.41 -4.79
N LEU A 65 -0.66 6.53 -4.46
CA LEU A 65 -2.07 6.87 -4.24
C LEU A 65 -2.27 7.90 -3.12
N LEU A 66 -1.37 7.90 -2.14
CA LEU A 66 -1.41 8.82 -1.01
C LEU A 66 -0.56 10.08 -1.23
N ASP A 67 0.18 10.16 -2.34
CA ASP A 67 0.85 11.39 -2.76
C ASP A 67 -0.22 12.39 -3.21
N ASP A 68 -0.36 13.45 -2.44
CA ASP A 68 -1.30 14.53 -2.74
C ASP A 68 -0.52 15.83 -2.93
N PRO A 69 -0.23 16.22 -4.19
CA PRO A 69 0.48 17.47 -4.47
C PRO A 69 -0.33 18.71 -4.05
N ALA A 70 -1.66 18.57 -3.92
CA ALA A 70 -2.54 19.65 -3.48
C ALA A 70 -2.74 19.68 -1.94
N ARG A 71 -1.97 18.92 -1.18
CA ARG A 71 -2.11 18.77 0.27
C ARG A 71 -2.09 20.09 1.02
N HIS A 72 -1.27 21.03 0.57
CA HIS A 72 -1.15 22.36 1.20
C HIS A 72 -2.35 23.27 0.89
N THR A 73 -3.01 23.07 -0.25
CA THR A 73 -4.17 23.88 -0.67
C THR A 73 -5.50 23.31 -0.18
N THR A 74 -5.58 21.99 0.04
CA THR A 74 -6.80 21.30 0.50
C THR A 74 -6.89 21.16 2.01
N ALA A 75 -5.91 21.68 2.77
CA ALA A 75 -5.91 21.65 4.24
C ALA A 75 -7.12 22.36 4.87
N ALA A 76 -7.77 23.27 4.13
CA ALA A 76 -8.94 24.02 4.59
C ALA A 76 -10.27 23.25 4.52
N VAL A 77 -10.32 22.07 3.88
CA VAL A 77 -11.56 21.29 3.75
C VAL A 77 -11.73 20.38 4.96
N PRO A 78 -12.86 20.49 5.72
CA PRO A 78 -13.05 19.79 7.00
C PRO A 78 -13.41 18.30 6.88
N THR A 79 -12.93 17.62 5.82
CA THR A 79 -13.14 16.17 5.68
C THR A 79 -12.07 15.39 6.43
N ARG A 80 -12.50 14.46 7.30
CA ARG A 80 -11.59 13.60 8.08
C ARG A 80 -10.66 12.82 7.17
N ARG A 81 -9.37 12.78 7.53
CA ARG A 81 -8.33 12.05 6.76
C ARG A 81 -8.72 10.59 6.52
N ALA A 82 -9.26 9.92 7.54
CA ALA A 82 -9.73 8.54 7.44
C ALA A 82 -10.78 8.33 6.34
N VAL A 83 -11.71 9.27 6.16
CA VAL A 83 -12.75 9.17 5.12
C VAL A 83 -12.13 9.29 3.72
N ARG A 84 -11.19 10.22 3.53
CA ARG A 84 -10.50 10.38 2.23
C ARG A 84 -9.65 9.15 1.88
N HIS A 85 -8.90 8.61 2.84
CA HIS A 85 -8.12 7.38 2.63
C HIS A 85 -9.05 6.19 2.35
N GLY A 86 -10.11 6.02 3.12
CA GLY A 86 -11.11 4.96 2.90
C GLY A 86 -11.76 5.02 1.52
N LEU A 87 -12.13 6.23 1.04
CA LEU A 87 -12.69 6.42 -0.30
C LEU A 87 -11.67 6.05 -1.41
N ARG A 88 -10.40 6.45 -1.27
CA ARG A 88 -9.35 6.09 -2.23
C ARG A 88 -9.14 4.57 -2.28
N LEU A 89 -9.10 3.91 -1.11
CA LEU A 89 -9.00 2.45 -1.03
C LEU A 89 -10.22 1.77 -1.64
N LEU A 90 -11.43 2.27 -1.37
CA LEU A 90 -12.66 1.73 -1.95
C LEU A 90 -12.68 1.82 -3.48
N CYS A 91 -12.14 2.91 -4.05
CA CYS A 91 -12.00 3.07 -5.50
C CYS A 91 -10.90 2.18 -6.09
N LEU A 92 -9.79 1.97 -5.35
CA LEU A 92 -8.68 1.15 -5.81
C LEU A 92 -9.01 -0.35 -5.76
N ALA A 93 -9.75 -0.81 -4.75
CA ALA A 93 -9.99 -2.24 -4.51
C ALA A 93 -10.55 -3.00 -5.72
N PRO A 94 -11.61 -2.53 -6.41
CA PRO A 94 -12.13 -3.23 -7.59
C PRO A 94 -11.12 -3.22 -8.76
N VAL A 95 -10.35 -2.14 -8.92
CA VAL A 95 -9.31 -2.04 -9.95
C VAL A 95 -8.18 -3.04 -9.65
N ALA A 96 -7.73 -3.11 -8.40
CA ALA A 96 -6.70 -4.06 -7.97
C ALA A 96 -7.16 -5.51 -8.13
N ALA A 97 -8.41 -5.81 -7.76
CA ALA A 97 -8.98 -7.15 -7.92
C ALA A 97 -9.06 -7.56 -9.39
N ALA A 98 -9.61 -6.70 -10.26
CA ALA A 98 -9.70 -6.96 -11.70
C ALA A 98 -8.31 -7.10 -12.33
N TRP A 99 -7.38 -6.24 -11.96
CA TRP A 99 -6.00 -6.26 -12.44
C TRP A 99 -5.29 -7.56 -12.02
N TRP A 100 -5.42 -7.97 -10.76
CA TRP A 100 -4.80 -9.20 -10.26
C TRP A 100 -5.38 -10.45 -10.92
N THR A 101 -6.70 -10.48 -11.09
CA THR A 101 -7.36 -11.55 -11.84
C THR A 101 -6.81 -11.65 -13.27
N ALA A 102 -6.66 -10.51 -13.95
CA ALA A 102 -6.07 -10.49 -15.29
C ALA A 102 -4.62 -10.99 -15.28
N ALA A 103 -3.80 -10.59 -14.30
CA ALA A 103 -2.43 -11.07 -14.15
C ALA A 103 -2.35 -12.60 -13.97
N LEU A 104 -3.23 -13.17 -13.13
CA LEU A 104 -3.32 -14.62 -12.95
C LEU A 104 -3.75 -15.36 -14.23
N LEU A 105 -4.68 -14.80 -14.99
CA LEU A 105 -5.18 -15.40 -16.22
C LEU A 105 -4.17 -15.33 -17.37
N LEU A 106 -3.26 -14.35 -17.35
CA LEU A 106 -2.18 -14.24 -18.36
C LEU A 106 -1.11 -15.32 -18.20
N VAL A 107 -0.96 -15.90 -17.01
CA VAL A 107 -0.03 -17.02 -16.79
C VAL A 107 -0.69 -18.32 -17.29
N PRO A 108 -0.02 -19.09 -18.15
CA PRO A 108 -0.54 -20.37 -18.64
C PRO A 108 -0.91 -21.32 -17.50
N GLU A 109 -2.04 -22.00 -17.64
CA GLU A 109 -2.59 -22.88 -16.58
C GLU A 109 -1.62 -23.97 -16.15
N ALA A 110 -0.86 -24.53 -17.09
CA ALA A 110 0.09 -25.61 -16.84
C ALA A 110 1.22 -25.25 -15.86
N VAL A 111 1.57 -23.95 -15.76
CA VAL A 111 2.66 -23.44 -14.89
C VAL A 111 2.17 -22.46 -13.83
N ARG A 112 0.84 -22.28 -13.74
CA ARG A 112 0.23 -21.35 -12.79
C ARG A 112 0.37 -21.86 -11.35
N PRO A 113 0.94 -21.07 -10.43
CA PRO A 113 1.01 -21.46 -9.03
C PRO A 113 -0.39 -21.44 -8.38
N PRO A 114 -0.54 -22.02 -7.16
CA PRO A 114 -1.81 -22.00 -6.41
C PRO A 114 -2.32 -20.57 -6.24
N ALA A 115 -3.46 -20.25 -6.89
CA ALA A 115 -3.96 -18.89 -6.99
C ALA A 115 -4.29 -18.25 -5.62
N ALA A 116 -4.80 -19.04 -4.67
CA ALA A 116 -5.13 -18.56 -3.33
C ALA A 116 -3.87 -18.05 -2.61
N ASP A 117 -2.80 -18.82 -2.63
CA ASP A 117 -1.55 -18.54 -1.92
C ASP A 117 -0.86 -17.29 -2.49
N VAL A 118 -0.69 -17.23 -3.81
CA VAL A 118 -0.07 -16.04 -4.45
C VAL A 118 -0.94 -14.80 -4.33
N THR A 119 -2.26 -14.96 -4.15
CA THR A 119 -3.15 -13.81 -3.88
C THR A 119 -2.92 -13.26 -2.48
N VAL A 120 -2.64 -14.09 -1.47
CA VAL A 120 -2.25 -13.63 -0.14
C VAL A 120 -0.93 -12.88 -0.19
N GLU A 121 0.08 -13.37 -0.93
CA GLU A 121 1.34 -12.66 -1.15
C GLU A 121 1.10 -11.28 -1.80
N ALA A 122 0.34 -11.22 -2.90
CA ALA A 122 0.04 -9.98 -3.61
C ALA A 122 -0.75 -8.97 -2.74
N ALA A 123 -1.75 -9.46 -2.01
CA ALA A 123 -2.52 -8.64 -1.08
C ALA A 123 -1.64 -8.07 0.03
N THR A 124 -0.69 -8.88 0.55
CA THR A 124 0.26 -8.44 1.57
C THR A 124 1.17 -7.33 1.05
N VAL A 125 1.75 -7.51 -0.15
CA VAL A 125 2.62 -6.50 -0.76
C VAL A 125 1.86 -5.20 -1.00
N LEU A 126 0.63 -5.28 -1.50
CA LEU A 126 -0.24 -4.10 -1.68
C LEU A 126 -0.57 -3.43 -0.33
N ALA A 127 -0.92 -4.21 0.69
CA ALA A 127 -1.20 -3.69 2.04
C ALA A 127 0.03 -3.01 2.65
N LEU A 128 1.23 -3.59 2.50
CA LEU A 128 2.49 -2.99 2.94
C LEU A 128 2.79 -1.67 2.22
N ALA A 129 2.55 -1.61 0.90
CA ALA A 129 2.70 -0.39 0.12
C ALA A 129 1.81 0.75 0.65
N LEU A 130 0.53 0.46 0.80
CA LEU A 130 -0.47 1.44 1.24
C LEU A 130 -0.26 1.86 2.70
N SER A 131 0.07 0.91 3.58
CA SER A 131 0.34 1.17 4.99
C SER A 131 1.65 1.94 5.18
N GLY A 132 2.68 1.60 4.40
CA GLY A 132 3.95 2.34 4.39
C GLY A 132 3.75 3.78 3.93
N ALA A 133 2.94 4.00 2.88
CA ALA A 133 2.61 5.35 2.42
C ALA A 133 1.79 6.13 3.47
N ALA A 134 0.82 5.47 4.12
CA ALA A 134 0.06 6.08 5.21
C ALA A 134 0.95 6.46 6.40
N LEU A 135 1.90 5.59 6.76
CA LEU A 135 2.86 5.83 7.83
C LEU A 135 3.82 6.99 7.49
N ALA A 136 4.33 7.04 6.25
CA ALA A 136 5.18 8.13 5.79
C ALA A 136 4.45 9.49 5.85
N VAL A 137 3.18 9.52 5.42
CA VAL A 137 2.31 10.70 5.55
C VAL A 137 2.07 11.06 7.02
N HIS A 138 1.96 10.07 7.90
CA HIS A 138 1.71 10.31 9.34
C HIS A 138 2.94 10.90 10.04
N ARG A 139 4.16 10.53 9.63
CA ARG A 139 5.42 10.92 10.28
C ARG A 139 6.00 12.25 9.81
N GLY A 140 5.65 12.74 8.62
CA GLY A 140 6.29 13.94 8.11
C GLY A 140 5.49 14.76 7.10
N ASP A 141 5.61 16.08 7.19
CA ASP A 141 4.93 17.03 6.30
C ASP A 141 5.64 17.25 4.95
N GLY A 142 6.90 16.84 4.81
CA GLY A 142 7.73 17.13 3.63
C GLY A 142 8.20 15.91 2.83
N ALA A 143 7.96 14.69 3.29
CA ALA A 143 8.41 13.49 2.59
C ALA A 143 7.53 13.21 1.35
N ARG A 144 8.16 12.76 0.28
CA ARG A 144 7.48 12.15 -0.86
C ARG A 144 7.20 10.69 -0.50
N PRO A 145 6.02 10.37 0.07
CA PRO A 145 5.74 9.07 0.67
C PRO A 145 5.91 7.91 -0.32
N GLY A 146 5.53 8.11 -1.58
CA GLY A 146 5.69 7.10 -2.62
C GLY A 146 7.13 6.65 -2.85
N GLN A 147 8.11 7.59 -2.84
CA GLN A 147 9.52 7.24 -3.02
C GLN A 147 10.10 6.48 -1.82
N ALA A 148 9.75 6.89 -0.59
CA ALA A 148 10.19 6.21 0.62
C ALA A 148 9.66 4.77 0.68
N VAL A 149 8.40 4.59 0.29
CA VAL A 149 7.75 3.27 0.24
C VAL A 149 8.34 2.41 -0.86
N ALA A 150 8.66 2.99 -2.02
CA ALA A 150 9.31 2.25 -3.10
C ALA A 150 10.63 1.62 -2.64
N GLY A 151 11.48 2.38 -1.95
CA GLY A 151 12.72 1.85 -1.38
C GLY A 151 12.47 0.77 -0.32
N PHE A 152 11.49 1.00 0.55
CA PHE A 152 11.11 0.05 1.61
C PHE A 152 10.53 -1.27 1.07
N LEU A 153 9.83 -1.25 -0.06
CA LEU A 153 9.29 -2.46 -0.68
C LEU A 153 10.32 -3.19 -1.55
N LEU A 154 11.10 -2.45 -2.32
CA LEU A 154 12.10 -3.05 -3.22
C LEU A 154 13.25 -3.70 -2.44
N ALA A 155 13.71 -3.08 -1.35
CA ALA A 155 14.80 -3.64 -0.57
C ALA A 155 14.49 -5.06 -0.05
N PRO A 156 13.38 -5.33 0.66
CA PRO A 156 13.08 -6.70 1.10
C PRO A 156 12.65 -7.62 -0.06
N ALA A 157 12.05 -7.12 -1.13
CA ALA A 157 11.72 -7.94 -2.28
C ALA A 157 12.96 -8.49 -3.00
N VAL A 158 14.04 -7.70 -3.07
CA VAL A 158 15.30 -8.08 -3.69
C VAL A 158 16.24 -8.77 -2.71
N LEU A 159 16.38 -8.24 -1.50
CA LEU A 159 17.33 -8.74 -0.51
C LEU A 159 16.77 -9.88 0.33
N GLY A 160 15.45 -9.95 0.50
CA GLY A 160 14.81 -10.99 1.30
C GLY A 160 15.17 -12.41 0.88
N PRO A 161 15.10 -12.77 -0.41
CA PRO A 161 15.52 -14.08 -0.90
C PRO A 161 17.01 -14.37 -0.66
N LEU A 162 17.84 -13.33 -0.59
CA LEU A 162 19.30 -13.45 -0.45
C LEU A 162 19.75 -13.51 1.01
N LEU A 163 19.09 -12.78 1.89
CA LEU A 163 19.53 -12.56 3.26
C LEU A 163 18.72 -13.33 4.31
N ALA A 164 17.50 -13.79 3.96
CA ALA A 164 16.66 -14.51 4.92
C ALA A 164 17.26 -15.87 5.25
N PRO A 165 17.42 -16.22 6.56
CA PRO A 165 17.80 -17.57 6.96
C PRO A 165 16.84 -18.59 6.37
N GLY A 166 17.32 -19.77 5.97
CA GLY A 166 16.50 -20.82 5.37
C GLY A 166 15.29 -21.25 6.22
N SER A 167 15.37 -21.10 7.54
CA SER A 167 14.25 -21.35 8.46
C SER A 167 13.12 -20.29 8.38
N TRP A 168 13.42 -19.09 7.86
CA TRP A 168 12.48 -17.97 7.73
C TRP A 168 12.12 -17.68 6.26
N ALA A 169 12.34 -18.66 5.37
CA ALA A 169 12.05 -18.45 3.95
C ALA A 169 10.58 -18.05 3.75
N LEU A 170 10.39 -16.82 3.25
CA LEU A 170 9.09 -16.29 2.79
C LEU A 170 8.87 -16.61 1.31
N PHE A 171 9.95 -16.70 0.54
CA PHE A 171 9.92 -16.92 -0.91
C PHE A 171 10.24 -18.39 -1.22
N THR A 172 9.27 -19.25 -0.99
CA THR A 172 9.34 -20.69 -1.30
C THR A 172 8.68 -20.98 -2.65
N THR A 173 8.85 -22.21 -3.14
CA THR A 173 8.15 -22.72 -4.32
C THR A 173 7.09 -23.73 -3.88
N PRO A 174 6.05 -24.00 -4.70
CA PRO A 174 4.98 -24.94 -4.34
C PRO A 174 5.45 -26.36 -3.97
N ASP A 175 6.60 -26.79 -4.50
CA ASP A 175 7.21 -28.09 -4.22
C ASP A 175 8.00 -28.13 -2.89
N ASP A 176 8.18 -26.98 -2.23
CA ASP A 176 8.89 -26.90 -0.95
C ASP A 176 7.96 -27.28 0.20
N THR A 177 8.42 -28.18 1.08
CA THR A 177 7.67 -28.60 2.28
C THR A 177 7.32 -27.43 3.21
N ARG A 178 8.01 -26.30 3.09
CA ARG A 178 7.79 -25.06 3.85
C ARG A 178 6.77 -24.12 3.22
N TRP A 179 6.18 -24.48 2.06
CA TRP A 179 5.22 -23.64 1.34
C TRP A 179 4.06 -23.16 2.24
N ALA A 180 3.40 -24.10 2.91
CA ALA A 180 2.29 -23.77 3.82
C ALA A 180 2.73 -22.82 4.95
N ALA A 181 3.84 -23.13 5.62
CA ALA A 181 4.37 -22.29 6.70
C ALA A 181 4.81 -20.90 6.22
N ALA A 182 5.27 -20.76 4.98
CA ALA A 182 5.57 -19.47 4.38
C ALA A 182 4.29 -18.63 4.19
N HIS A 183 3.19 -19.27 3.75
CA HIS A 183 1.91 -18.58 3.53
C HIS A 183 1.21 -18.19 4.83
N ASP A 184 1.36 -18.96 5.89
CA ASP A 184 0.93 -18.57 7.25
C ASP A 184 1.65 -17.27 7.68
N ARG A 185 2.93 -17.15 7.40
CA ARG A 185 3.70 -15.91 7.68
C ARG A 185 3.23 -14.74 6.82
N TRP A 186 2.93 -14.98 5.52
CA TRP A 186 2.36 -13.97 4.66
C TRP A 186 1.00 -13.48 5.18
N ALA A 187 0.14 -14.37 5.67
CA ALA A 187 -1.14 -14.01 6.27
C ALA A 187 -0.96 -13.15 7.54
N VAL A 188 0.00 -13.50 8.40
CA VAL A 188 0.33 -12.69 9.59
C VAL A 188 0.84 -11.30 9.17
N LEU A 189 1.72 -11.22 8.17
CA LEU A 189 2.20 -9.94 7.63
C LEU A 189 1.07 -9.11 7.04
N LEU A 190 0.11 -9.73 6.35
CA LEU A 190 -1.07 -9.06 5.83
C LEU A 190 -1.88 -8.43 6.97
N CYS A 191 -2.19 -9.21 8.01
CA CYS A 191 -2.91 -8.72 9.17
C CYS A 191 -2.17 -7.55 9.86
N ALA A 192 -0.85 -7.67 10.03
CA ALA A 192 -0.02 -6.62 10.62
C ALA A 192 -0.02 -5.34 9.75
N ALA A 193 0.13 -5.48 8.43
CA ALA A 193 0.10 -4.36 7.49
C ALA A 193 -1.25 -3.63 7.53
N VAL A 194 -2.36 -4.37 7.51
CA VAL A 194 -3.70 -3.81 7.60
C VAL A 194 -3.91 -3.09 8.94
N ALA A 195 -3.46 -3.68 10.05
CA ALA A 195 -3.54 -3.07 11.38
C ALA A 195 -2.76 -1.75 11.44
N VAL A 196 -1.53 -1.72 10.93
CA VAL A 196 -0.71 -0.49 10.85
C VAL A 196 -1.42 0.56 9.98
N GLY A 197 -1.94 0.18 8.82
CA GLY A 197 -2.69 1.09 7.94
C GLY A 197 -3.92 1.68 8.62
N ALA A 198 -4.67 0.87 9.35
CA ALA A 198 -5.85 1.30 10.11
C ALA A 198 -5.48 2.28 11.24
N VAL A 199 -4.40 2.00 11.98
CA VAL A 199 -3.91 2.91 13.03
C VAL A 199 -3.42 4.23 12.43
N CYS A 200 -2.70 4.21 11.32
CA CYS A 200 -2.24 5.43 10.64
C CYS A 200 -3.39 6.24 10.03
N ALA A 201 -4.48 5.58 9.63
CA ALA A 201 -5.67 6.25 9.13
C ALA A 201 -6.54 6.83 10.26
N ALA A 202 -6.45 6.29 11.49
CA ALA A 202 -7.15 6.83 12.65
C ALA A 202 -6.58 8.20 13.00
N GLU A 203 -7.45 9.21 13.07
CA GLU A 203 -7.04 10.53 13.59
C GLU A 203 -6.69 10.37 15.08
N PRO A 204 -5.53 10.90 15.53
CA PRO A 204 -5.26 10.98 16.95
C PRO A 204 -6.40 11.78 17.58
N VAL A 205 -7.11 11.18 18.53
CA VAL A 205 -8.09 11.89 19.34
C VAL A 205 -7.33 13.06 19.96
N ARG A 206 -7.58 14.28 19.48
CA ARG A 206 -7.07 15.49 20.09
C ARG A 206 -7.54 15.47 21.52
N ARG A 207 -6.68 15.05 22.44
CA ARG A 207 -6.86 15.39 23.84
C ARG A 207 -6.95 16.90 23.85
N ILE A 208 -8.16 17.41 24.07
CA ILE A 208 -8.38 18.83 24.33
C ILE A 208 -7.47 19.10 25.53
N GLY A 209 -6.29 19.66 25.21
CA GLY A 209 -5.31 20.06 26.21
C GLY A 209 -6.05 20.99 27.14
N ARG A 210 -6.17 20.61 28.42
CA ARG A 210 -6.57 21.52 29.49
C ARG A 210 -5.80 22.80 29.27
N GLY A 211 -6.52 23.83 28.80
CA GLY A 211 -5.98 25.15 28.59
C GLY A 211 -5.27 25.56 29.87
N ARG A 212 -3.96 25.75 29.80
CA ARG A 212 -3.26 26.57 30.76
C ARG A 212 -3.96 27.93 30.70
N LEU A 213 -4.82 28.17 31.68
CA LEU A 213 -5.21 29.50 32.06
C LEU A 213 -3.92 30.25 32.41
N ARG A 214 -3.34 30.91 31.42
CA ARG A 214 -2.32 31.93 31.66
C ARG A 214 -3.06 33.06 32.37
N SER A 215 -2.88 33.17 33.67
CA SER A 215 -3.20 34.36 34.43
C SER A 215 -2.55 35.55 33.79
N PRO A 216 -3.28 36.61 33.48
CA PRO A 216 -2.66 37.85 33.06
C PRO A 216 -1.89 38.42 34.24
N SER A 217 -0.56 38.32 34.20
CA SER A 217 0.34 39.03 35.13
C SER A 217 0.15 40.52 34.93
N GLY A 218 -0.28 41.17 35.98
CA GLY A 218 -0.59 42.59 36.02
C GLY A 218 0.51 43.48 35.46
N THR A 219 0.12 44.39 34.60
CA THR A 219 0.88 45.55 34.22
C THR A 219 0.96 46.52 35.39
N SER A 220 2.11 46.52 36.08
CA SER A 220 2.49 47.66 36.93
C SER A 220 2.88 48.82 36.06
N GLY A 221 2.08 49.89 36.08
CA GLY A 221 2.33 51.13 35.38
C GLY A 221 3.58 51.88 35.85
N PRO A 222 4.20 52.70 34.98
CA PRO A 222 5.32 53.55 35.35
C PRO A 222 4.84 54.76 36.14
N SER A 223 5.38 54.92 37.35
CA SER A 223 5.31 56.14 38.16
C SER A 223 6.10 57.25 37.43
N ARG A 224 5.44 58.40 37.24
CA ARG A 224 6.08 59.67 36.87
C ARG A 224 6.73 60.28 38.09
N ALA A 225 7.95 60.70 37.96
CA ALA A 225 8.59 61.84 38.66
C ALA A 225 9.60 62.48 37.71
#